data_3e81511e404244977790fe9eedd625d3
#
_entry.id   3e81511e404244977790fe9eedd625d3
#
_cell.length_a   1.000
_cell.length_b   1.000
_cell.length_c   1.000
_cell.angle_alpha   90.00
_cell.angle_beta   90.00
_cell.angle_gamma   90.00
#
_symmetry.space_group_name_H-M   'P 1'
#
loop_
_entity.id
_entity.type
_entity.pdbx_description
1 polymer ?
#
loop_
_entity_poly.entity_id
_entity_poly.type
_entity_poly.pdbx_seq_one_letter_code
_entity_poly.pdbx_strand_id
1 'polypeptide(L)'
;MSLAPTKVRPGAARRSSGRPVVLATLGVPLDPKASAYAVDSAVETGRELVVVNVTKLEPLGLSMILGYDALPEFTPEVSESIQRSAELARSLGVRVERLRIRSPRPVSALLELVRERRPGLLVFGPEPSALRHRRYRRAVSALRELTDCLVWVAPPASATGGAGG
;
A
#
# COMPACT_ATOMS: atom_id res chain seq x y z
N MET A 1 -8.15 52.73 -16.09
CA MET A 1 -7.76 51.88 -14.90
C MET A 1 -7.82 50.43 -15.32
N SER A 2 -6.68 49.83 -15.48
CA SER A 2 -6.56 48.43 -15.91
C SER A 2 -6.50 47.56 -14.66
N LEU A 3 -7.54 46.78 -14.39
CA LEU A 3 -7.53 45.75 -13.35
C LEU A 3 -6.76 44.57 -13.92
N ALA A 4 -5.54 44.37 -13.44
CA ALA A 4 -4.79 43.16 -13.73
C ALA A 4 -5.53 41.94 -13.14
N PRO A 5 -5.68 40.83 -13.91
CA PRO A 5 -6.30 39.64 -13.36
C PRO A 5 -5.41 39.10 -12.24
N THR A 6 -5.96 39.05 -11.03
CA THR A 6 -5.33 38.38 -9.91
C THR A 6 -5.21 36.90 -10.26
N LYS A 7 -4.00 36.48 -10.59
CA LYS A 7 -3.66 35.08 -10.83
C LYS A 7 -3.83 34.36 -9.49
N VAL A 8 -5.00 33.77 -9.29
CA VAL A 8 -5.22 32.85 -8.17
C VAL A 8 -4.25 31.71 -8.38
N ARG A 9 -3.16 31.71 -7.64
CA ARG A 9 -2.29 30.52 -7.52
C ARG A 9 -3.17 29.42 -6.94
N PRO A 10 -3.31 28.27 -7.63
CA PRO A 10 -3.91 27.12 -6.98
C PRO A 10 -3.12 26.88 -5.72
N GLY A 11 -3.81 26.86 -4.58
CA GLY A 11 -3.18 26.78 -3.27
C GLY A 11 -2.11 25.73 -3.28
N ALA A 12 -0.90 26.15 -2.95
CA ALA A 12 0.21 25.22 -2.73
C ALA A 12 -0.32 24.22 -1.71
N ALA A 13 -0.59 23.01 -2.16
CA ALA A 13 -1.00 21.92 -1.31
C ALA A 13 0.03 21.89 -0.17
N ARG A 14 -0.42 22.20 1.05
CA ARG A 14 0.44 22.15 2.22
C ARG A 14 1.12 20.79 2.20
N ARG A 15 2.40 20.76 1.88
CA ARG A 15 3.20 19.57 2.03
C ARG A 15 3.08 19.21 3.50
N SER A 16 2.46 18.08 3.78
CA SER A 16 2.42 17.59 5.14
C SER A 16 3.87 17.47 5.60
N SER A 17 4.29 18.34 6.52
CA SER A 17 5.68 18.44 6.97
C SER A 17 6.04 17.27 7.87
N GLY A 18 5.96 16.06 7.34
CA GLY A 18 6.27 14.89 8.11
C GLY A 18 6.34 13.63 7.27
N ARG A 19 6.91 12.62 7.87
CA ARG A 19 7.08 11.31 7.25
C ARG A 19 5.72 10.65 6.98
N PRO A 20 5.42 10.22 5.76
CA PRO A 20 4.13 9.62 5.44
C PRO A 20 3.89 8.29 6.15
N VAL A 21 2.63 7.87 6.21
CA VAL A 21 2.25 6.50 6.50
C VAL A 21 2.15 5.75 5.17
N VAL A 22 2.82 4.63 5.05
CA VAL A 22 2.75 3.76 3.86
C VAL A 22 1.92 2.54 4.18
N LEU A 23 0.90 2.28 3.39
CA LEU A 23 0.09 1.05 3.41
C LEU A 23 0.40 0.25 2.15
N ALA A 24 0.99 -0.92 2.31
CA ALA A 24 1.49 -1.73 1.20
C ALA A 24 0.83 -3.08 1.09
N THR A 25 0.58 -3.53 -0.13
CA THR A 25 0.20 -4.90 -0.47
C THR A 25 1.00 -5.42 -1.65
N LEU A 26 1.04 -6.74 -1.81
CA LEU A 26 1.80 -7.45 -2.85
C LEU A 26 0.88 -8.13 -3.86
N GLY A 27 0.07 -7.36 -4.57
CA GLY A 27 -0.82 -7.87 -5.62
C GLY A 27 -2.03 -8.64 -5.11
N VAL A 28 -2.32 -8.55 -3.84
CA VAL A 28 -3.49 -9.17 -3.19
C VAL A 28 -4.32 -8.11 -2.47
N PRO A 29 -5.59 -8.39 -2.13
CA PRO A 29 -6.40 -7.43 -1.39
C PRO A 29 -5.77 -7.03 -0.06
N LEU A 30 -6.10 -5.83 0.38
CA LEU A 30 -5.70 -5.34 1.70
C LEU A 30 -6.53 -6.01 2.81
N ASP A 31 -5.87 -6.40 3.87
CA ASP A 31 -6.51 -6.80 5.11
C ASP A 31 -7.26 -5.59 5.71
N PRO A 32 -8.54 -5.73 6.06
CA PRO A 32 -9.32 -4.65 6.65
C PRO A 32 -8.71 -4.08 7.93
N LYS A 33 -8.09 -4.90 8.76
CA LYS A 33 -7.42 -4.45 10.00
C LYS A 33 -6.19 -3.59 9.70
N ALA A 34 -5.39 -4.00 8.70
CA ALA A 34 -4.23 -3.25 8.26
C ALA A 34 -4.65 -1.89 7.66
N SER A 35 -5.67 -1.89 6.82
CA SER A 35 -6.26 -0.67 6.26
C SER A 35 -6.73 0.29 7.35
N ALA A 36 -7.51 -0.19 8.30
CA ALA A 36 -8.01 0.62 9.40
C ALA A 36 -6.86 1.22 10.21
N TYR A 37 -5.87 0.41 10.56
CA TYR A 37 -4.72 0.87 11.32
C TYR A 37 -3.92 1.96 10.59
N ALA A 38 -3.68 1.79 9.28
CA ALA A 38 -2.96 2.78 8.48
C ALA A 38 -3.75 4.10 8.37
N VAL A 39 -5.05 4.02 8.13
CA VAL A 39 -5.92 5.20 8.04
C VAL A 39 -5.97 5.94 9.38
N ASP A 40 -6.21 5.22 10.47
CA ASP A 40 -6.25 5.80 11.82
C ASP A 40 -4.93 6.46 12.18
N SER A 41 -3.81 5.80 11.88
CA SER A 41 -2.48 6.36 12.11
C SER A 41 -2.22 7.64 11.31
N ALA A 42 -2.68 7.70 10.06
CA ALA A 42 -2.56 8.89 9.22
C ALA A 42 -3.43 10.04 9.76
N VAL A 43 -4.65 9.73 10.20
CA VAL A 43 -5.57 10.71 10.82
C VAL A 43 -4.98 11.27 12.12
N GLU A 44 -4.57 10.40 13.03
CA GLU A 44 -4.03 10.79 14.34
C GLU A 44 -2.77 11.63 14.24
N THR A 45 -1.91 11.29 13.28
CA THR A 45 -0.63 12.00 13.10
C THR A 45 -0.71 13.18 12.15
N GLY A 46 -1.83 13.37 11.45
CA GLY A 46 -1.99 14.40 10.41
C GLY A 46 -1.05 14.18 9.21
N ARG A 47 -0.67 12.95 8.94
CA ARG A 47 0.27 12.58 7.88
C ARG A 47 -0.43 12.16 6.61
N GLU A 48 0.27 12.28 5.50
CA GLU A 48 -0.15 11.72 4.23
C GLU A 48 -0.16 10.19 4.28
N LEU A 49 -1.16 9.58 3.63
CA LEU A 49 -1.25 8.14 3.44
C LEU A 49 -0.83 7.80 2.01
N VAL A 50 0.19 6.97 1.86
CA VAL A 50 0.61 6.41 0.58
C VAL A 50 0.14 4.97 0.51
N VAL A 51 -0.81 4.67 -0.35
CA VAL A 51 -1.28 3.30 -0.58
C VAL A 51 -0.58 2.72 -1.80
N VAL A 52 0.19 1.68 -1.60
CA VAL A 52 1.00 1.07 -2.67
C VAL A 52 0.64 -0.40 -2.89
N ASN A 53 0.41 -0.74 -4.15
CA ASN A 53 0.29 -2.12 -4.59
C ASN A 53 1.52 -2.47 -5.44
N VAL A 54 2.30 -3.43 -5.00
CA VAL A 54 3.46 -3.93 -5.74
C VAL A 54 3.12 -5.29 -6.31
N THR A 55 3.05 -5.37 -7.63
CA THR A 55 2.74 -6.61 -8.33
C THR A 55 3.99 -7.21 -8.96
N LYS A 56 4.02 -8.53 -9.04
CA LYS A 56 5.10 -9.24 -9.70
C LYS A 56 4.98 -9.05 -11.21
N LEU A 57 6.04 -8.57 -11.83
CA LEU A 57 6.18 -8.56 -13.27
C LEU A 57 6.63 -9.97 -13.72
N GLU A 58 5.71 -10.71 -14.31
CA GLU A 58 6.05 -11.97 -14.93
C GLU A 58 6.84 -11.71 -16.22
N PRO A 59 7.93 -12.46 -16.48
CA PRO A 59 8.56 -12.42 -17.79
C PRO A 59 7.55 -12.85 -18.85
N LEU A 60 7.56 -12.19 -20.00
CA LEU A 60 6.68 -12.49 -21.12
C LEU A 60 6.77 -13.97 -21.44
N GLY A 61 5.77 -14.76 -21.04
CA GLY A 61 5.67 -16.16 -21.39
C GLY A 61 5.41 -16.32 -22.89
N LEU A 62 5.76 -17.49 -23.42
CA LEU A 62 5.56 -17.83 -24.83
C LEU A 62 4.11 -17.62 -25.30
N SER A 63 3.14 -17.78 -24.41
CA SER A 63 1.72 -17.51 -24.62
C SER A 63 1.41 -16.05 -24.96
N MET A 64 2.14 -15.09 -24.43
CA MET A 64 2.00 -13.67 -24.78
C MET A 64 2.56 -13.36 -26.17
N ILE A 65 3.63 -14.03 -26.57
CA ILE A 65 4.25 -13.87 -27.89
C ILE A 65 3.32 -14.43 -28.98
N LEU A 66 2.50 -15.42 -28.64
CA LEU A 66 1.57 -16.08 -29.56
C LEU A 66 0.17 -15.43 -29.57
N GLY A 67 -0.05 -14.30 -28.89
CA GLY A 67 -1.30 -13.55 -28.92
C GLY A 67 -2.45 -14.18 -28.13
N TYR A 68 -2.16 -15.12 -27.26
CA TYR A 68 -3.13 -15.61 -26.29
C TYR A 68 -3.19 -14.66 -25.10
N ASP A 69 -4.21 -13.82 -25.10
CA ASP A 69 -4.45 -12.80 -24.10
C ASP A 69 -4.62 -13.38 -22.71
N ALA A 70 -3.58 -13.27 -21.92
CA ALA A 70 -3.76 -13.19 -20.47
C ALA A 70 -2.80 -12.11 -19.95
N LEU A 71 -3.12 -10.87 -20.20
CA LEU A 71 -2.68 -9.82 -19.29
C LEU A 71 -3.21 -10.22 -17.91
N PRO A 72 -2.36 -10.34 -16.89
CA PRO A 72 -2.87 -10.57 -15.54
C PRO A 72 -3.78 -9.41 -15.22
N GLU A 73 -5.08 -9.66 -15.37
CA GLU A 73 -6.10 -8.72 -14.96
C GLU A 73 -5.90 -8.44 -13.49
N PHE A 74 -5.82 -7.16 -13.16
CA PHE A 74 -5.95 -6.74 -11.78
C PHE A 74 -7.27 -7.32 -11.29
N THR A 75 -7.20 -8.24 -10.36
CA THR A 75 -8.43 -8.75 -9.77
C THR A 75 -9.21 -7.56 -9.22
N PRO A 76 -10.49 -7.42 -9.57
CA PRO A 76 -11.31 -6.29 -9.12
C PRO A 76 -11.24 -6.07 -7.60
N GLU A 77 -11.12 -7.15 -6.85
CA GLU A 77 -11.04 -7.16 -5.40
C GLU A 77 -9.83 -6.39 -4.85
N VAL A 78 -8.67 -6.49 -5.50
CA VAL A 78 -7.47 -5.72 -5.11
C VAL A 78 -7.72 -4.23 -5.32
N SER A 79 -8.21 -3.86 -6.50
CA SER A 79 -8.50 -2.47 -6.82
C SER A 79 -9.57 -1.88 -5.90
N GLU A 80 -10.61 -2.64 -5.59
CA GLU A 80 -11.68 -2.21 -4.67
C GLU A 80 -11.18 -2.03 -3.24
N SER A 81 -10.32 -2.93 -2.74
CA SER A 81 -9.77 -2.81 -1.39
C SER A 81 -8.91 -1.56 -1.24
N ILE A 82 -8.10 -1.27 -2.26
CA ILE A 82 -7.25 -0.07 -2.30
C ILE A 82 -8.12 1.20 -2.41
N GLN A 83 -9.10 1.19 -3.31
CA GLN A 83 -10.02 2.32 -3.50
C GLN A 83 -10.78 2.64 -2.22
N ARG A 84 -11.32 1.62 -1.57
CA ARG A 84 -12.07 1.76 -0.31
C ARG A 84 -11.21 2.39 0.79
N SER A 85 -9.97 1.92 0.95
CA SER A 85 -9.03 2.49 1.93
C SER A 85 -8.68 3.95 1.62
N ALA A 86 -8.47 4.27 0.36
CA ALA A 86 -8.16 5.63 -0.09
C ALA A 86 -9.35 6.59 0.11
N GLU A 87 -10.56 6.15 -0.21
CA GLU A 87 -11.78 6.95 -0.03
C GLU A 87 -12.07 7.22 1.44
N LEU A 88 -11.94 6.21 2.28
CA LEU A 88 -12.10 6.36 3.73
C LEU A 88 -11.12 7.40 4.28
N ALA A 89 -9.84 7.30 3.94
CA ALA A 89 -8.84 8.25 4.39
C ALA A 89 -9.15 9.68 3.92
N ARG A 90 -9.54 9.85 2.65
CA ARG A 90 -9.93 11.16 2.11
C ARG A 90 -11.16 11.74 2.81
N SER A 91 -12.16 10.92 3.11
CA SER A 91 -13.35 11.36 3.83
C SER A 91 -13.03 11.86 5.24
N LEU A 92 -11.94 11.40 5.82
CA LEU A 92 -11.42 11.83 7.11
C LEU A 92 -10.40 12.99 7.02
N GLY A 93 -10.23 13.58 5.83
CA GLY A 93 -9.37 14.73 5.62
C GLY A 93 -7.88 14.38 5.39
N VAL A 94 -7.54 13.12 5.20
CA VAL A 94 -6.17 12.67 4.94
C VAL A 94 -5.85 12.85 3.45
N ARG A 95 -4.67 13.39 3.15
CA ARG A 95 -4.14 13.36 1.79
C ARG A 95 -3.69 11.95 1.45
N VAL A 96 -4.12 11.46 0.29
CA VAL A 96 -3.84 10.09 -0.16
C VAL A 96 -3.16 10.10 -1.52
N GLU A 97 -2.01 9.47 -1.60
CA GLU A 97 -1.34 9.08 -2.84
C GLU A 97 -1.53 7.59 -3.08
N ARG A 98 -1.87 7.20 -4.30
CA ARG A 98 -1.95 5.79 -4.70
C ARG A 98 -0.86 5.46 -5.69
N LEU A 99 -0.08 4.44 -5.39
CA LEU A 99 1.01 3.98 -6.24
C LEU A 99 0.78 2.54 -6.68
N ARG A 100 1.13 2.29 -7.92
CA ARG A 100 1.16 0.95 -8.49
C ARG A 100 2.55 0.71 -9.04
N ILE A 101 3.20 -0.33 -8.55
CA ILE A 101 4.54 -0.72 -8.95
C ILE A 101 4.51 -2.14 -9.51
N ARG A 102 5.13 -2.33 -10.65
CA ARG A 102 5.39 -3.65 -11.22
C ARG A 102 6.87 -3.93 -11.15
N SER A 103 7.25 -5.06 -10.58
CA SER A 103 8.64 -5.45 -10.44
C SER A 103 8.80 -6.97 -10.47
N PRO A 104 9.88 -7.50 -11.10
CA PRO A 104 10.20 -8.91 -10.98
C PRO A 104 10.55 -9.31 -9.54
N ARG A 105 10.89 -8.31 -8.70
CA ARG A 105 11.22 -8.47 -7.28
C ARG A 105 10.38 -7.54 -6.43
N PRO A 106 9.12 -7.89 -6.12
CA PRO A 106 8.19 -6.97 -5.45
C PRO A 106 8.65 -6.47 -4.09
N VAL A 107 9.23 -7.34 -3.27
CA VAL A 107 9.74 -6.95 -1.94
C VAL A 107 10.89 -5.96 -2.06
N SER A 108 11.80 -6.18 -2.99
CA SER A 108 12.91 -5.23 -3.25
C SER A 108 12.40 -3.88 -3.70
N ALA A 109 11.41 -3.86 -4.59
CA ALA A 109 10.78 -2.62 -5.05
C ALA A 109 10.07 -1.87 -3.91
N LEU A 110 9.42 -2.58 -2.99
CA LEU A 110 8.83 -1.98 -1.81
C LEU A 110 9.90 -1.39 -0.87
N LEU A 111 11.01 -2.09 -0.69
CA LEU A 111 12.14 -1.59 0.11
C LEU A 111 12.74 -0.31 -0.50
N GLU A 112 12.88 -0.26 -1.82
CA GLU A 112 13.34 0.96 -2.51
C GLU A 112 12.38 2.14 -2.30
N LEU A 113 11.07 1.89 -2.42
CA LEU A 113 10.05 2.91 -2.13
C LEU A 113 10.14 3.42 -0.69
N VAL A 114 10.31 2.52 0.27
CA VAL A 114 10.46 2.90 1.68
C VAL A 114 11.72 3.76 1.90
N ARG A 115 12.82 3.43 1.27
CA ARG A 115 14.05 4.24 1.32
C ARG A 115 13.87 5.61 0.70
N GLU A 116 13.14 5.70 -0.40
CA GLU A 116 12.87 6.96 -1.10
C GLU A 116 11.92 7.85 -0.30
N ARG A 117 10.81 7.28 0.15
CA ARG A 117 9.74 8.03 0.82
C ARG A 117 10.01 8.30 2.30
N ARG A 118 10.87 7.53 2.93
CA ARG A 118 11.22 7.62 4.35
C ARG A 118 9.98 7.72 5.24
N PRO A 119 9.07 6.75 5.20
CA PRO A 119 7.86 6.80 6.01
C PRO A 119 8.19 6.76 7.51
N GLY A 120 7.32 7.31 8.31
CA GLY A 120 7.36 7.12 9.75
C GLY A 120 6.80 5.77 10.17
N LEU A 121 5.86 5.25 9.38
CA LEU A 121 5.21 3.96 9.60
C LEU A 121 5.00 3.26 8.26
N LEU A 122 5.39 2.01 8.18
CA LEU A 122 5.04 1.08 7.10
C LEU A 122 4.04 0.07 7.65
N VAL A 123 2.83 0.07 7.12
CA VAL A 123 1.82 -0.95 7.37
C VAL A 123 1.86 -1.96 6.23
N PHE A 124 2.33 -3.17 6.52
CA PHE A 124 2.33 -4.27 5.56
C PHE A 124 1.01 -5.02 5.67
N GLY A 125 0.14 -4.79 4.71
CA GLY A 125 -1.27 -5.08 4.81
C GLY A 125 -1.87 -6.05 3.80
N PRO A 126 -1.11 -6.99 3.19
CA PRO A 126 -1.74 -8.01 2.37
C PRO A 126 -2.63 -8.91 3.21
N GLU A 127 -3.79 -9.28 2.66
CA GLU A 127 -4.65 -10.27 3.31
C GLU A 127 -3.91 -11.61 3.43
N PRO A 128 -3.75 -12.16 4.66
CA PRO A 128 -2.91 -13.32 4.89
C PRO A 128 -3.37 -14.58 4.14
N SER A 129 -4.69 -14.73 3.94
CA SER A 129 -5.26 -15.87 3.21
C SER A 129 -5.00 -15.81 1.69
N ALA A 130 -4.76 -14.62 1.16
CA ALA A 130 -4.53 -14.38 -0.28
C ALA A 130 -3.06 -14.49 -0.68
N LEU A 131 -2.14 -14.51 0.25
CA LEU A 131 -0.71 -14.62 0.00
C LEU A 131 -0.15 -15.92 0.57
N ARG A 132 0.71 -16.60 -0.18
CA ARG A 132 1.35 -17.84 0.31
C ARG A 132 2.13 -17.56 1.59
N HIS A 133 1.95 -18.39 2.59
CA HIS A 133 2.54 -18.21 3.92
C HIS A 133 4.06 -17.97 3.92
N ARG A 134 4.81 -18.74 3.12
CA ARG A 134 6.26 -18.56 2.97
C ARG A 134 6.61 -17.18 2.39
N ARG A 135 5.86 -16.75 1.37
CA ARG A 135 6.06 -15.44 0.73
C ARG A 135 5.77 -14.31 1.71
N TYR A 136 4.68 -14.44 2.45
CA TYR A 136 4.31 -13.50 3.50
C TYR A 136 5.40 -13.37 4.56
N ARG A 137 5.87 -14.48 5.12
CA ARG A 137 6.92 -14.49 6.16
C ARG A 137 8.24 -13.91 5.66
N ARG A 138 8.66 -14.26 4.44
CA ARG A 138 9.87 -13.68 3.84
C ARG A 138 9.77 -12.17 3.66
N ALA A 139 8.63 -11.69 3.20
CA ALA A 139 8.40 -10.27 3.04
C ALA A 139 8.46 -9.54 4.38
N VAL A 140 7.77 -10.04 5.39
CA VAL A 140 7.77 -9.46 6.75
C VAL A 140 9.19 -9.43 7.32
N SER A 141 9.93 -10.51 7.21
CA SER A 141 11.32 -10.60 7.68
C SER A 141 12.20 -9.55 6.99
N ALA A 142 12.16 -9.48 5.67
CA ALA A 142 12.93 -8.52 4.91
C ALA A 142 12.59 -7.06 5.26
N LEU A 143 11.30 -6.75 5.41
CA LEU A 143 10.86 -5.41 5.77
C LEU A 143 11.33 -5.00 7.15
N ARG A 144 11.26 -5.90 8.13
CA ARG A 144 11.75 -5.63 9.49
C ARG A 144 13.26 -5.48 9.58
N GLU A 145 14.00 -6.27 8.84
CA GLU A 145 15.47 -6.25 8.86
C GLU A 145 16.08 -5.09 8.07
N LEU A 146 15.44 -4.70 6.96
CA LEU A 146 16.05 -3.81 5.97
C LEU A 146 15.43 -2.41 5.95
N THR A 147 14.49 -2.10 6.84
CA THR A 147 13.93 -0.76 6.98
C THR A 147 14.23 -0.15 8.34
N ASP A 148 14.45 1.16 8.36
CA ASP A 148 14.68 1.94 9.59
C ASP A 148 13.39 2.51 10.18
N CYS A 149 12.25 2.30 9.52
CA CYS A 149 10.96 2.78 9.99
C CYS A 149 10.24 1.72 10.84
N LEU A 150 9.23 2.17 11.58
CA LEU A 150 8.34 1.27 12.28
C LEU A 150 7.54 0.45 11.26
N VAL A 151 7.58 -0.87 11.38
CA VAL A 151 6.83 -1.81 10.54
C VAL A 151 5.72 -2.44 11.35
N TRP A 152 4.49 -2.19 10.93
CA TRP A 152 3.33 -2.83 11.50
C TRP A 152 2.81 -3.93 10.55
N VAL A 153 2.50 -5.07 11.13
CA VAL A 153 1.97 -6.24 10.43
C VAL A 153 0.74 -6.72 11.20
N ALA A 154 -0.33 -7.03 10.47
CA ALA A 154 -1.53 -7.56 11.13
C ALA A 154 -1.18 -8.81 11.95
N PRO A 155 -1.64 -8.88 13.20
CA PRO A 155 -1.43 -10.09 13.98
C PRO A 155 -2.07 -11.28 13.27
N PRO A 156 -1.44 -12.46 13.28
CA PRO A 156 -2.07 -13.65 12.73
C PRO A 156 -3.43 -13.83 13.38
N ALA A 157 -4.42 -14.21 12.58
CA ALA A 157 -5.72 -14.58 13.12
C ALA A 157 -5.46 -15.59 14.23
N SER A 158 -5.80 -15.22 15.46
CA SER A 158 -5.70 -16.15 16.58
C SER A 158 -6.50 -17.37 16.16
N ALA A 159 -5.83 -18.50 16.00
CA ALA A 159 -6.50 -19.77 15.94
C ALA A 159 -7.25 -19.85 17.26
N THR A 160 -8.52 -19.51 17.24
CA THR A 160 -9.42 -19.80 18.35
C THR A 160 -9.54 -21.30 18.31
N GLY A 161 -8.56 -21.97 18.93
CA GLY A 161 -8.61 -23.38 19.15
C GLY A 161 -9.87 -23.64 19.94
N GLY A 162 -10.81 -24.30 19.30
CA GLY A 162 -11.93 -24.86 20.01
C GLY A 162 -11.37 -25.78 21.09
N ALA A 163 -11.37 -25.30 22.32
CA ALA A 163 -11.32 -26.16 23.46
C ALA A 163 -12.70 -26.78 23.58
N GLY A 164 -12.95 -27.81 22.77
CA GLY A 164 -14.01 -28.77 23.00
C GLY A 164 -13.48 -29.74 24.00
N GLY A 165 -13.93 -29.61 25.22
CA GLY A 165 -13.68 -30.53 26.30
C GLY A 165 -14.44 -31.82 26.15
#